data_d501dace7b82679002d32b3f7cf6b2b8
#
_entry.id   d501dace7b82679002d32b3f7cf6b2b8
#
_cell.length_a   1.000
_cell.length_b   1.000
_cell.length_c   1.000
_cell.angle_alpha   90.00
_cell.angle_beta   90.00
_cell.angle_gamma   90.00
#
_symmetry.space_group_name_H-M   'P 1'
#
loop_
_entity.id
_entity.type
_entity.pdbx_description
1 polymer ?
#
loop_
_entity_poly.entity_id
_entity_poly.type
_entity_poly.pdbx_seq_one_letter_code
_entity_poly.pdbx_strand_id
1 'polypeptide(L)'
;MINTKFEAYKIERELRRSGRGFEFYRNGVNEFGEPDFDSQIELGGLNGIYHEQNSNIQTVSGDTTITRTKKIPMILCLYSSWQELGLKPGDFTFVNSKKLYVSGCVNVQEWGIVGDISLEHEDDWSKD
;
A
#
# COMPACT_ATOMS: atom_id res chain seq x y z
N MET A 1 -23.94 15.05 9.56
CA MET A 1 -23.88 13.81 8.78
C MET A 1 -22.96 13.99 7.57
N ILE A 2 -22.01 13.09 7.39
CA ILE A 2 -21.07 13.14 6.27
C ILE A 2 -21.74 12.52 5.04
N ASN A 3 -21.77 13.29 3.95
CA ASN A 3 -22.22 12.77 2.67
C ASN A 3 -21.02 12.05 2.02
N THR A 4 -20.96 10.73 2.16
CA THR A 4 -19.81 9.94 1.70
C THR A 4 -19.57 10.04 0.19
N LYS A 5 -20.62 10.14 -0.61
CA LYS A 5 -20.48 10.29 -2.07
C LYS A 5 -19.85 11.62 -2.44
N PHE A 6 -20.25 12.68 -1.77
CA PHE A 6 -19.73 14.02 -2.02
C PHE A 6 -18.26 14.13 -1.55
N GLU A 7 -17.95 13.58 -0.40
CA GLU A 7 -16.58 13.57 0.12
C GLU A 7 -15.67 12.71 -0.77
N ALA A 8 -16.15 11.55 -1.21
CA ALA A 8 -15.38 10.70 -2.11
C ALA A 8 -15.09 11.41 -3.44
N TYR A 9 -16.06 12.15 -3.97
CA TYR A 9 -15.88 12.93 -5.20
C TYR A 9 -14.81 14.01 -5.05
N LYS A 10 -14.82 14.73 -3.93
CA LYS A 10 -13.79 15.74 -3.64
C LYS A 10 -12.41 15.13 -3.56
N ILE A 11 -12.30 14.01 -2.88
CA ILE A 11 -11.02 13.32 -2.68
C ILE A 11 -10.52 12.79 -4.03
N GLU A 12 -11.38 12.18 -4.82
CA GLU A 12 -11.02 11.69 -6.15
C GLU A 12 -10.49 12.83 -7.02
N ARG A 13 -11.15 13.98 -6.96
CA ARG A 13 -10.72 15.17 -7.69
C ARG A 13 -9.32 15.63 -7.28
N GLU A 14 -9.03 15.64 -5.97
CA GLU A 14 -7.71 15.99 -5.46
C GLU A 14 -6.66 14.96 -5.84
N LEU A 15 -7.01 13.67 -5.83
CA LEU A 15 -6.10 12.60 -6.22
C LEU A 15 -5.73 12.67 -7.70
N ARG A 16 -6.66 13.08 -8.56
CA ARG A 16 -6.38 13.29 -9.98
C ARG A 16 -5.48 14.50 -10.20
N ARG A 17 -5.63 15.51 -9.36
CA ARG A 17 -4.90 16.77 -9.47
C ARG A 17 -3.49 16.68 -8.90
N SER A 18 -3.35 16.08 -7.71
CA SER A 18 -2.11 16.07 -6.94
C SER A 18 -1.44 14.71 -6.90
N GLY A 19 -2.16 13.66 -7.25
CA GLY A 19 -1.65 12.30 -7.22
C GLY A 19 -1.12 11.84 -8.57
N ARG A 20 -0.82 10.55 -8.63
CA ARG A 20 -0.39 9.89 -9.86
C ARG A 20 -1.00 8.50 -9.93
N GLY A 21 -0.92 7.86 -11.11
CA GLY A 21 -1.37 6.50 -11.30
C GLY A 21 -0.36 5.49 -10.78
N PHE A 22 -0.87 4.45 -10.13
CA PHE A 22 -0.06 3.31 -9.70
C PHE A 22 -0.68 2.05 -10.27
N GLU A 23 0.17 1.24 -10.92
CA GLU A 23 -0.27 -0.05 -11.47
C GLU A 23 0.11 -1.15 -10.49
N PHE A 24 -0.82 -2.06 -10.22
CA PHE A 24 -0.61 -3.15 -9.29
C PHE A 24 -0.61 -4.49 -10.01
N TYR A 25 0.19 -5.40 -9.49
CA TYR A 25 0.42 -6.72 -10.06
C TYR A 25 0.36 -7.77 -8.97
N ARG A 26 0.15 -9.00 -9.40
CA ARG A 26 0.16 -10.18 -8.52
C ARG A 26 1.03 -11.24 -9.16
N ASN A 27 1.80 -11.96 -8.35
CA ASN A 27 2.54 -13.11 -8.86
C ASN A 27 1.55 -14.22 -9.23
N GLY A 28 1.77 -14.83 -10.40
CA GLY A 28 1.03 -16.01 -10.77
C GLY A 28 1.42 -17.20 -9.89
N VAL A 29 0.73 -18.31 -10.05
CA VAL A 29 1.07 -19.54 -9.35
C VAL A 29 1.49 -20.59 -10.38
N ASN A 30 2.42 -21.46 -9.98
CA ASN A 30 2.82 -22.58 -10.82
C ASN A 30 1.81 -23.72 -10.70
N GLU A 31 2.07 -24.85 -11.39
CA GLU A 31 1.18 -26.00 -11.37
C GLU A 31 1.02 -26.63 -9.99
N PHE A 32 1.91 -26.34 -9.05
CA PHE A 32 1.86 -26.84 -7.68
C PHE A 32 1.19 -25.82 -6.72
N GLY A 33 0.69 -24.70 -7.23
CA GLY A 33 0.07 -23.68 -6.40
C GLY A 33 1.07 -22.76 -5.68
N GLU A 34 2.35 -22.84 -6.00
CA GLU A 34 3.37 -22.00 -5.41
C GLU A 34 3.52 -20.69 -6.19
N PRO A 35 3.91 -19.58 -5.55
CA PRO A 35 4.12 -18.33 -6.25
C PRO A 35 5.14 -18.46 -7.38
N ASP A 36 4.79 -17.98 -8.55
CA ASP A 36 5.66 -17.95 -9.71
C ASP A 36 6.10 -16.51 -9.96
N PHE A 37 7.34 -16.19 -9.59
CA PHE A 37 7.87 -14.84 -9.70
C PHE A 37 8.17 -14.43 -11.16
N ASP A 38 8.19 -15.38 -12.08
CA ASP A 38 8.36 -15.10 -13.51
C ASP A 38 7.03 -14.80 -14.20
N SER A 39 5.92 -15.02 -13.52
CA SER A 39 4.58 -14.82 -14.06
C SER A 39 3.87 -13.72 -13.27
N GLN A 40 3.56 -12.62 -13.94
CA GLN A 40 2.89 -11.48 -13.32
C GLN A 40 1.51 -11.30 -13.92
N ILE A 41 0.53 -11.10 -13.05
CA ILE A 41 -0.83 -10.81 -13.43
C ILE A 41 -1.08 -9.33 -13.16
N GLU A 42 -1.47 -8.59 -14.18
CA GLU A 42 -1.82 -7.18 -14.03
C GLU A 42 -3.21 -7.06 -13.41
N LEU A 43 -3.29 -6.38 -12.26
CA LEU A 43 -4.55 -6.21 -11.55
C LEU A 43 -5.29 -4.94 -11.97
N GLY A 44 -4.55 -3.92 -12.36
CA GLY A 44 -5.10 -2.63 -12.74
C GLY A 44 -4.42 -1.49 -12.02
N GLY A 45 -4.93 -0.29 -12.22
CA GLY A 45 -4.35 0.92 -11.66
C GLY A 45 -5.30 1.69 -10.77
N LEU A 46 -4.73 2.53 -9.93
CA LEU A 46 -5.49 3.52 -9.16
C LEU A 46 -4.71 4.82 -9.09
N ASN A 47 -5.41 5.90 -8.79
CA ASN A 47 -4.78 7.18 -8.54
C ASN A 47 -4.55 7.34 -7.04
N GLY A 48 -3.37 7.79 -6.67
CA GLY A 48 -3.04 7.94 -5.27
C GLY A 48 -1.90 8.91 -5.05
N ILE A 49 -1.61 9.17 -3.79
CA ILE A 49 -0.52 10.02 -3.36
C ILE A 49 0.45 9.17 -2.55
N TYR A 50 1.68 9.07 -3.05
CA TYR A 50 2.75 8.36 -2.33
C TYR A 50 3.25 9.22 -1.18
N HIS A 51 3.37 8.63 -0.01
CA HIS A 51 3.97 9.28 1.14
C HIS A 51 4.67 8.25 2.01
N GLU A 52 5.47 8.71 2.95
CA GLU A 52 6.15 7.84 3.88
C GLU A 52 5.74 8.20 5.30
N GLN A 53 5.43 7.19 6.10
CA GLN A 53 5.08 7.36 7.50
C GLN A 53 6.25 6.90 8.35
N ASN A 54 6.60 7.70 9.35
CA ASN A 54 7.66 7.34 10.28
C ASN A 54 7.10 6.40 11.35
N SER A 55 7.83 5.33 11.61
CA SER A 55 7.53 4.39 12.68
C SER A 55 8.73 4.26 13.57
N ASN A 56 8.55 4.47 14.86
CA ASN A 56 9.62 4.34 15.84
C ASN A 56 9.62 2.93 16.41
N ILE A 57 10.77 2.27 16.33
CA ILE A 57 10.96 0.94 16.89
C ILE A 57 11.92 1.07 18.06
N GLN A 58 11.49 0.64 19.24
CA GLN A 58 12.32 0.64 20.43
C GLN A 58 12.80 -0.77 20.72
N THR A 59 14.10 -0.90 20.91
CA THR A 59 14.72 -2.16 21.33
C THR A 59 15.37 -1.95 22.68
N VAL A 60 15.00 -2.75 23.67
CA VAL A 60 15.58 -2.69 25.01
C VAL A 60 16.56 -3.83 25.16
N SER A 61 17.80 -3.50 25.53
CA SER A 61 18.84 -4.48 25.80
C SER A 61 19.50 -4.10 27.13
N GLY A 62 19.20 -4.84 28.20
CA GLY A 62 19.66 -4.50 29.55
C GLY A 62 19.09 -3.15 29.97
N ASP A 63 19.97 -2.22 30.32
CA ASP A 63 19.61 -0.87 30.75
C ASP A 63 19.58 0.13 29.57
N THR A 64 19.83 -0.37 28.35
CA THR A 64 19.93 0.49 27.18
C THR A 64 18.69 0.36 26.30
N THR A 65 18.10 1.50 25.97
CA THR A 65 16.98 1.55 25.01
C THR A 65 17.48 2.19 23.73
N ILE A 66 17.35 1.46 22.61
CA ILE A 66 17.71 1.95 21.28
C ILE A 66 16.43 2.24 20.52
N THR A 67 16.28 3.48 20.07
CA THR A 67 15.14 3.89 19.25
C THR A 67 15.59 4.01 17.79
N ARG A 68 14.91 3.29 16.90
CA ARG A 68 15.15 3.39 15.46
C ARG A 68 13.92 3.94 14.78
N THR A 69 14.13 4.81 13.82
CA THR A 69 13.04 5.34 12.99
C THR A 69 13.03 4.59 11.66
N LYS A 70 11.91 3.98 11.35
CA LYS A 70 11.70 3.31 10.07
C LYS A 70 10.68 4.09 9.27
N LYS A 71 10.95 4.30 7.99
CA LYS A 71 10.00 4.92 7.06
C LYS A 71 9.21 3.83 6.37
N ILE A 72 7.90 3.92 6.47
CA ILE A 72 6.99 2.97 5.84
C ILE A 72 6.39 3.65 4.61
N PRO A 73 6.63 3.12 3.40
CA PRO A 73 6.02 3.69 2.20
C PRO A 73 4.53 3.40 2.19
N MET A 74 3.74 4.39 1.79
CA MET A 74 2.29 4.28 1.75
C MET A 74 1.72 5.00 0.53
N ILE A 75 0.54 4.56 0.10
CA ILE A 75 -0.20 5.21 -0.99
C ILE A 75 -1.59 5.57 -0.48
N LEU A 76 -1.88 6.86 -0.42
CA LEU A 76 -3.20 7.36 -0.05
C LEU A 76 -4.09 7.34 -1.28
N CYS A 77 -5.25 6.71 -1.19
CA CYS A 77 -6.17 6.55 -2.32
C CYS A 77 -7.62 6.53 -1.83
N LEU A 78 -8.56 6.43 -2.77
CA LEU A 78 -9.95 6.13 -2.41
C LEU A 78 -10.03 4.69 -1.91
N TYR A 79 -10.72 4.48 -0.82
CA TYR A 79 -10.92 3.14 -0.26
C TYR A 79 -11.67 2.23 -1.24
N SER A 80 -12.60 2.81 -2.01
CA SER A 80 -13.30 2.07 -3.07
C SER A 80 -12.35 1.53 -4.15
N SER A 81 -11.31 2.28 -4.49
CA SER A 81 -10.30 1.82 -5.46
C SER A 81 -9.54 0.61 -4.93
N TRP A 82 -9.19 0.63 -3.65
CA TRP A 82 -8.58 -0.52 -2.98
C TRP A 82 -9.49 -1.76 -3.09
N GLN A 83 -10.78 -1.59 -2.80
CA GLN A 83 -11.74 -2.68 -2.83
C GLN A 83 -11.98 -3.20 -4.24
N GLU A 84 -12.10 -2.31 -5.22
CA GLU A 84 -12.34 -2.68 -6.62
C GLU A 84 -11.20 -3.50 -7.22
N LEU A 85 -9.95 -3.15 -6.89
CA LEU A 85 -8.80 -3.90 -7.37
C LEU A 85 -8.64 -5.24 -6.65
N GLY A 86 -9.26 -5.40 -5.50
CA GLY A 86 -9.15 -6.63 -4.72
C GLY A 86 -7.72 -6.89 -4.26
N LEU A 87 -7.00 -5.84 -3.93
CA LEU A 87 -5.60 -5.96 -3.50
C LEU A 87 -5.46 -6.76 -2.21
N LYS A 88 -4.42 -7.56 -2.14
CA LYS A 88 -4.13 -8.45 -1.00
C LYS A 88 -2.66 -8.31 -0.63
N PRO A 89 -2.29 -8.66 0.62
CA PRO A 89 -0.87 -8.74 0.97
C PRO A 89 -0.12 -9.64 0.00
N GLY A 90 1.04 -9.18 -0.45
CA GLY A 90 1.84 -9.86 -1.45
C GLY A 90 1.69 -9.34 -2.87
N ASP A 91 0.61 -8.61 -3.17
CA ASP A 91 0.51 -7.87 -4.42
C ASP A 91 1.56 -6.76 -4.42
N PHE A 92 1.96 -6.27 -5.58
CA PHE A 92 3.06 -5.33 -5.63
C PHE A 92 2.84 -4.24 -6.68
N THR A 93 3.58 -3.15 -6.51
CA THR A 93 3.64 -2.04 -7.45
C THR A 93 5.08 -1.55 -7.54
N PHE A 94 5.34 -0.70 -8.51
CA PHE A 94 6.66 -0.08 -8.68
C PHE A 94 6.56 1.42 -8.43
N VAL A 95 7.42 1.92 -7.54
CA VAL A 95 7.51 3.36 -7.25
C VAL A 95 8.96 3.76 -7.46
N ASN A 96 9.20 4.67 -8.43
CA ASN A 96 10.54 5.11 -8.79
C ASN A 96 11.49 3.93 -9.07
N SER A 97 11.00 2.93 -9.83
CA SER A 97 11.72 1.70 -10.19
C SER A 97 12.00 0.76 -9.02
N LYS A 98 11.42 1.01 -7.86
CA LYS A 98 11.53 0.12 -6.70
C LYS A 98 10.26 -0.71 -6.58
N LYS A 99 10.43 -2.01 -6.37
CA LYS A 99 9.32 -2.93 -6.17
C LYS A 99 8.88 -2.88 -4.71
N LEU A 100 7.61 -2.58 -4.49
CA LEU A 100 7.02 -2.49 -3.16
C LEU A 100 5.83 -3.43 -3.05
N TYR A 101 5.80 -4.22 -1.99
CA TYR A 101 4.74 -5.19 -1.75
C TYR A 101 3.68 -4.62 -0.84
N VAL A 102 2.42 -4.92 -1.14
CA VAL A 102 1.29 -4.52 -0.31
C VAL A 102 1.30 -5.33 0.98
N SER A 103 1.24 -4.64 2.13
CA SER A 103 1.08 -5.29 3.42
C SER A 103 -0.34 -5.16 3.97
N GLY A 104 -1.04 -4.11 3.61
CA GLY A 104 -2.43 -3.92 4.02
C GLY A 104 -2.95 -2.56 3.62
N CYS A 105 -4.13 -2.22 4.12
CA CYS A 105 -4.74 -0.91 3.87
C CYS A 105 -5.46 -0.45 5.14
N VAL A 106 -5.17 0.77 5.54
CA VAL A 106 -5.87 1.40 6.64
C VAL A 106 -7.08 2.15 6.10
N ASN A 107 -8.26 1.82 6.62
CA ASN A 107 -9.47 2.58 6.34
C ASN A 107 -9.45 3.82 7.24
N VAL A 108 -9.05 4.96 6.67
CA VAL A 108 -8.81 6.18 7.44
C VAL A 108 -10.09 6.60 8.17
N GLN A 109 -10.01 6.69 9.49
CA GLN A 109 -11.13 7.02 10.39
C GLN A 109 -12.34 6.10 10.23
N GLU A 110 -12.16 4.94 9.62
CA GLU A 110 -13.21 3.94 9.39
C GLU A 110 -14.43 4.46 8.61
N TRP A 111 -14.22 5.52 7.83
CA TRP A 111 -15.31 6.13 7.05
C TRP A 111 -15.57 5.43 5.70
N GLY A 112 -14.64 4.57 5.25
CA GLY A 112 -14.76 3.91 3.96
C GLY A 112 -14.57 4.84 2.76
N ILE A 113 -13.97 6.01 2.95
CA ILE A 113 -13.74 7.01 1.91
C ILE A 113 -12.29 6.98 1.45
N VAL A 114 -11.37 7.08 2.39
CA VAL A 114 -9.94 7.14 2.13
C VAL A 114 -9.27 5.88 2.66
N GLY A 115 -8.44 5.28 1.82
CA GLY A 115 -7.60 4.17 2.21
C GLY A 115 -6.14 4.59 2.15
N ASP A 116 -5.35 4.07 3.05
CA ASP A 116 -3.91 4.30 3.06
C ASP A 116 -3.23 2.94 2.96
N ILE A 117 -2.73 2.62 1.75
CA ILE A 117 -2.13 1.33 1.47
C ILE A 117 -0.72 1.33 2.05
N SER A 118 -0.46 0.42 2.98
CA SER A 118 0.89 0.25 3.53
C SER A 118 1.67 -0.73 2.67
N LEU A 119 2.93 -0.39 2.42
CA LEU A 119 3.80 -1.13 1.53
C LEU A 119 5.09 -1.53 2.27
N GLU A 120 5.76 -2.54 1.75
CA GLU A 120 7.03 -3.01 2.26
C GLU A 120 8.03 -3.12 1.11
N HIS A 121 9.29 -2.80 1.40
CA HIS A 121 10.36 -3.01 0.43
C HIS A 121 10.59 -4.50 0.21
N GLU A 122 11.06 -4.86 -0.97
CA GLU A 122 11.31 -6.25 -1.33
C GLU A 122 12.23 -6.95 -0.33
N ASP A 123 13.25 -6.25 0.15
CA ASP A 123 14.19 -6.81 1.14
C ASP A 123 13.51 -7.16 2.45
N ASP A 124 12.56 -6.33 2.89
CA ASP A 124 11.81 -6.56 4.12
C ASP A 124 10.78 -7.67 3.95
N TRP A 125 10.20 -7.78 2.77
CA TRP A 125 9.22 -8.81 2.46
C TRP A 125 9.82 -10.22 2.46
N SER A 126 11.04 -10.35 1.96
CA SER A 126 11.72 -11.65 1.84
C SER A 126 12.31 -12.19 3.14
N LYS A 127 12.26 -11.41 4.21
CA LYS A 127 12.76 -11.83 5.52
C LYS A 127 11.66 -12.56 6.29
N ASP A 128 11.84 -13.81 6.46
CA ASP A 128 10.99 -14.62 7.35
C ASP A 128 11.50 -14.55 8.78
#